data_595ab47caeb4d277f6f7a8552c08a50e
#
_entry.id   595ab47caeb4d277f6f7a8552c08a50e
#
_cell.length_a   1.000
_cell.length_b   1.000
_cell.length_c   1.000
_cell.angle_alpha   90.00
_cell.angle_beta   90.00
_cell.angle_gamma   90.00
#
_symmetry.space_group_name_H-M   'P 1'
#
loop_
_entity.id
_entity.type
_entity.pdbx_description
1 polymer ?
#
loop_
_entity_poly.entity_id
_entity_poly.type
_entity_poly.pdbx_seq_one_letter_code
_entity_poly.pdbx_strand_id
1 'polypeptide(L)'
;MADSKDETVTEEKAPRRKVNWIVVGCAIGMVIGIALAVVFALKFVDDERRRDLQAWQIRLGIVADSRVAAVQEWAEGNFTTLRDLTQNASLQLYMSTLESEEDEDGEPEPEPAEEPTEAEDDGLNELGLDDGLEEAEEEEGEEEEETNDSEGGEAEAGYLRNLLVATADRTGFKAPELDGEVAANIERVGVAGLGLVDAKGQPIVSTPGMPPISGKIRAAVSKALDGEPALIDIFMGASNEPTIGFALPVYGIQQDEGATGIGAVVGIRTLDAKLFQALEQPGEMSKTGETYLVRLKGNTVEYLSPLADGTPPLKRSLAADTPDLAAAYAAQKPGGFGIKQDYGGEEVLVVSRPIANLPWVLARKISRAEALAANETRLKTILIVFVLIIVGVTIAIIAVWRHGTSVRAAQAAEKFRVSSERFENMSKFMRVVTNSQPLSI
;
A
#
# COMPACT_ATOMS: atom_id res chain seq x y z
N MET A 1 -6.52 100.66 -51.91
CA MET A 1 -5.72 101.34 -50.94
C MET A 1 -6.27 101.04 -49.55
N ALA A 2 -5.76 100.11 -48.91
CA ALA A 2 -5.91 99.90 -47.47
C ALA A 2 -4.90 98.82 -47.05
N ASP A 3 -4.01 99.21 -46.29
CA ASP A 3 -2.88 98.49 -45.74
C ASP A 3 -3.42 97.60 -44.61
N SER A 4 -3.28 96.26 -44.74
CA SER A 4 -3.63 95.39 -43.66
C SER A 4 -2.36 94.89 -42.99
N LYS A 5 -2.12 95.40 -41.76
CA LYS A 5 -1.09 94.90 -40.85
C LYS A 5 -1.34 93.47 -40.44
N ASP A 6 -0.39 92.68 -40.77
CA ASP A 6 -0.27 91.28 -40.35
C ASP A 6 0.22 91.27 -38.90
N GLU A 7 -0.65 90.87 -37.93
CA GLU A 7 -0.33 90.65 -36.54
C GLU A 7 0.15 89.20 -36.40
N THR A 8 1.47 89.01 -36.37
CA THR A 8 2.07 87.73 -36.04
C THR A 8 1.89 87.39 -34.54
N VAL A 9 0.93 86.50 -34.26
CA VAL A 9 0.76 85.90 -32.95
C VAL A 9 1.94 84.97 -32.71
N THR A 10 2.86 85.35 -31.85
CA THR A 10 3.94 84.51 -31.33
C THR A 10 3.37 83.51 -30.33
N GLU A 11 3.23 82.24 -30.73
CA GLU A 11 2.89 81.11 -29.94
C GLU A 11 3.97 80.85 -28.85
N GLU A 12 3.66 81.21 -27.61
CA GLU A 12 4.50 81.02 -26.45
C GLU A 12 4.58 79.51 -26.11
N LYS A 13 5.65 78.86 -26.56
CA LYS A 13 5.96 77.47 -26.35
C LYS A 13 6.13 77.16 -24.87
N ALA A 14 5.13 76.54 -24.27
CA ALA A 14 5.16 76.08 -22.88
C ALA A 14 6.49 75.37 -22.55
N PRO A 15 7.09 75.57 -21.39
CA PRO A 15 8.38 75.00 -21.05
C PRO A 15 8.29 73.54 -20.93
N ARG A 16 8.94 72.75 -21.81
CA ARG A 16 9.09 71.28 -21.73
C ARG A 16 9.68 70.91 -20.37
N ARG A 17 8.86 70.30 -19.50
CA ARG A 17 9.29 69.72 -18.22
C ARG A 17 10.44 68.74 -18.49
N LYS A 18 11.66 69.10 -18.12
CA LYS A 18 12.80 68.17 -18.19
C LYS A 18 12.52 67.02 -17.28
N VAL A 19 12.16 65.89 -17.83
CA VAL A 19 11.98 64.64 -17.10
C VAL A 19 13.31 64.25 -16.44
N ASN A 20 13.34 64.24 -15.11
CA ASN A 20 14.53 63.82 -14.36
C ASN A 20 14.81 62.31 -14.60
N TRP A 21 15.67 62.00 -15.56
CA TRP A 21 16.06 60.65 -15.93
C TRP A 21 16.52 59.79 -14.74
N ILE A 22 17.09 60.44 -13.70
CA ILE A 22 17.47 59.77 -12.44
C ILE A 22 16.23 59.20 -11.71
N VAL A 23 15.14 59.97 -11.67
CA VAL A 23 13.89 59.52 -11.02
C VAL A 23 13.25 58.37 -11.79
N VAL A 24 13.25 58.44 -13.11
CA VAL A 24 12.76 57.38 -13.99
C VAL A 24 13.62 56.12 -13.82
N GLY A 25 14.95 56.25 -13.77
CA GLY A 25 15.87 55.14 -13.54
C GLY A 25 15.64 54.45 -12.17
N CYS A 26 15.46 55.26 -11.11
CA CYS A 26 15.12 54.70 -9.78
C CYS A 26 13.77 53.99 -9.75
N ALA A 27 12.75 54.52 -10.44
CA ALA A 27 11.44 53.89 -10.51
C ALA A 27 11.49 52.57 -11.29
N ILE A 28 12.20 52.52 -12.42
CA ILE A 28 12.42 51.29 -13.20
C ILE A 28 13.22 50.28 -12.37
N GLY A 29 14.30 50.68 -11.70
CA GLY A 29 15.08 49.79 -10.82
C GLY A 29 14.25 49.23 -9.68
N MET A 30 13.31 49.99 -9.11
CA MET A 30 12.38 49.51 -8.08
C MET A 30 11.40 48.46 -8.62
N VAL A 31 10.82 48.70 -9.80
CA VAL A 31 9.90 47.73 -10.44
C VAL A 31 10.63 46.41 -10.76
N ILE A 32 11.85 46.51 -11.28
CA ILE A 32 12.68 45.32 -11.54
C ILE A 32 13.02 44.60 -10.23
N GLY A 33 13.39 45.31 -9.17
CA GLY A 33 13.69 44.76 -7.86
C GLY A 33 12.49 44.01 -7.25
N ILE A 34 11.29 44.62 -7.33
CA ILE A 34 10.05 43.97 -6.87
C ILE A 34 9.75 42.73 -7.71
N ALA A 35 9.88 42.78 -9.04
CA ALA A 35 9.64 41.65 -9.91
C ALA A 35 10.60 40.49 -9.60
N LEU A 36 11.88 40.74 -9.40
CA LEU A 36 12.88 39.73 -9.00
C LEU A 36 12.59 39.17 -7.61
N ALA A 37 12.15 39.97 -6.67
CA ALA A 37 11.77 39.53 -5.34
C ALA A 37 10.55 38.62 -5.36
N VAL A 38 9.53 38.88 -6.18
CA VAL A 38 8.36 38.02 -6.38
C VAL A 38 8.77 36.70 -7.02
N VAL A 39 9.60 36.72 -8.06
CA VAL A 39 10.10 35.47 -8.70
C VAL A 39 10.90 34.64 -7.71
N PHE A 40 11.73 35.25 -6.89
CA PHE A 40 12.49 34.57 -5.85
C PHE A 40 11.56 33.92 -4.80
N ALA A 41 10.52 34.65 -4.34
CA ALA A 41 9.56 34.15 -3.39
C ALA A 41 8.78 32.95 -3.94
N LEU A 42 8.35 33.01 -5.21
CA LEU A 42 7.65 31.88 -5.86
C LEU A 42 8.57 30.66 -5.97
N LYS A 43 9.82 30.86 -6.41
CA LYS A 43 10.80 29.76 -6.44
C LYS A 43 11.06 29.16 -5.06
N PHE A 44 11.21 29.99 -4.05
CA PHE A 44 11.42 29.54 -2.67
C PHE A 44 10.24 28.68 -2.17
N VAL A 45 9.00 29.11 -2.45
CA VAL A 45 7.80 28.33 -2.10
C VAL A 45 7.77 26.98 -2.81
N ASP A 46 8.11 26.93 -4.10
CA ASP A 46 8.16 25.68 -4.87
C ASP A 46 9.25 24.73 -4.37
N ASP A 47 10.44 25.25 -4.06
CA ASP A 47 11.55 24.43 -3.55
C ASP A 47 11.23 23.88 -2.15
N GLU A 48 10.61 24.67 -1.27
CA GLU A 48 10.20 24.21 0.06
C GLU A 48 9.12 23.13 -0.04
N ARG A 49 8.11 23.32 -0.91
CA ARG A 49 7.08 22.29 -1.15
C ARG A 49 7.67 20.98 -1.66
N ARG A 50 8.67 21.03 -2.54
CA ARG A 50 9.37 19.82 -3.03
C ARG A 50 10.11 19.11 -1.90
N ARG A 51 10.80 19.86 -1.03
CA ARG A 51 11.49 19.29 0.15
C ARG A 51 10.53 18.60 1.11
N ASP A 52 9.36 19.20 1.34
CA ASP A 52 8.33 18.60 2.18
C ASP A 52 7.78 17.31 1.61
N LEU A 53 7.47 17.29 0.32
CA LEU A 53 7.01 16.08 -0.34
C LEU A 53 8.07 14.97 -0.26
N GLN A 54 9.36 15.29 -0.42
CA GLN A 54 10.45 14.33 -0.24
C GLN A 54 10.54 13.84 1.21
N ALA A 55 10.39 14.73 2.19
CA ALA A 55 10.38 14.35 3.60
C ALA A 55 9.20 13.40 3.93
N TRP A 56 8.01 13.67 3.37
CA TRP A 56 6.87 12.80 3.51
C TRP A 56 7.03 11.47 2.78
N GLN A 57 7.62 11.46 1.59
CA GLN A 57 7.96 10.23 0.89
C GLN A 57 8.83 9.32 1.75
N ILE A 58 9.86 9.87 2.41
CA ILE A 58 10.74 9.11 3.31
C ILE A 58 9.99 8.63 4.53
N ARG A 59 9.21 9.49 5.19
CA ARG A 59 8.44 9.12 6.40
C ARG A 59 7.42 8.01 6.12
N LEU A 60 6.59 8.18 5.09
CA LEU A 60 5.62 7.18 4.68
C LEU A 60 6.30 5.89 4.23
N GLY A 61 7.46 6.01 3.54
CA GLY A 61 8.27 4.88 3.11
C GLY A 61 8.76 4.04 4.29
N ILE A 62 9.35 4.65 5.31
CA ILE A 62 9.84 3.97 6.51
C ILE A 62 8.70 3.20 7.21
N VAL A 63 7.54 3.84 7.36
CA VAL A 63 6.37 3.17 7.94
C VAL A 63 5.91 2.01 7.05
N ALA A 64 5.79 2.23 5.74
CA ALA A 64 5.38 1.18 4.81
C ALA A 64 6.35 -0.01 4.84
N ASP A 65 7.66 0.23 4.83
CA ASP A 65 8.68 -0.82 4.89
C ASP A 65 8.58 -1.63 6.20
N SER A 66 8.38 -0.96 7.33
CA SER A 66 8.16 -1.61 8.63
C SER A 66 6.88 -2.47 8.64
N ARG A 67 5.80 -1.99 8.03
CA ARG A 67 4.52 -2.74 7.98
C ARG A 67 4.60 -3.91 6.99
N VAL A 68 5.31 -3.76 5.87
CA VAL A 68 5.61 -4.89 4.97
C VAL A 68 6.34 -5.99 5.72
N ALA A 69 7.39 -5.65 6.47
CA ALA A 69 8.14 -6.63 7.26
C ALA A 69 7.22 -7.36 8.26
N ALA A 70 6.31 -6.65 8.94
CA ALA A 70 5.37 -7.25 9.89
C ALA A 70 4.35 -8.20 9.19
N VAL A 71 3.88 -7.85 8.00
CA VAL A 71 2.99 -8.74 7.21
C VAL A 71 3.75 -9.96 6.71
N GLN A 72 4.99 -9.79 6.27
CA GLN A 72 5.85 -10.91 5.85
C GLN A 72 6.14 -11.87 7.02
N GLU A 73 6.48 -11.34 8.19
CA GLU A 73 6.69 -12.13 9.41
C GLU A 73 5.42 -12.92 9.79
N TRP A 74 4.25 -12.28 9.69
CA TRP A 74 2.98 -12.96 9.92
C TRP A 74 2.75 -14.10 8.91
N ALA A 75 2.99 -13.88 7.63
CA ALA A 75 2.81 -14.90 6.58
C ALA A 75 3.82 -16.04 6.76
N GLU A 76 5.09 -15.73 7.00
CA GLU A 76 6.15 -16.73 7.22
C GLU A 76 5.88 -17.58 8.46
N GLY A 77 5.34 -16.99 9.53
CA GLY A 77 4.92 -17.72 10.72
C GLY A 77 3.86 -18.80 10.42
N ASN A 78 2.93 -18.52 9.50
CA ASN A 78 1.95 -19.53 9.08
C ASN A 78 2.59 -20.64 8.24
N PHE A 79 3.50 -20.31 7.31
CA PHE A 79 4.25 -21.31 6.56
C PHE A 79 5.13 -22.18 7.46
N THR A 80 5.82 -21.57 8.43
CA THR A 80 6.65 -22.30 9.40
C THR A 80 5.83 -23.28 10.21
N THR A 81 4.66 -22.88 10.69
CA THR A 81 3.75 -23.77 11.42
C THR A 81 3.40 -25.03 10.62
N LEU A 82 3.09 -24.88 9.33
CA LEU A 82 2.76 -26.03 8.48
C LEU A 82 4.00 -26.82 8.12
N ARG A 83 5.15 -26.18 7.93
CA ARG A 83 6.44 -26.85 7.70
C ARG A 83 6.81 -27.74 8.89
N ASP A 84 6.63 -27.27 10.12
CA ASP A 84 6.86 -28.06 11.32
C ASP A 84 5.98 -29.32 11.34
N LEU A 85 4.74 -29.24 10.83
CA LEU A 85 3.87 -30.40 10.67
C LEU A 85 4.35 -31.33 9.58
N THR A 86 4.72 -30.83 8.40
CA THR A 86 5.21 -31.69 7.30
C THR A 86 6.53 -32.37 7.62
N GLN A 87 7.33 -31.82 8.53
CA GLN A 87 8.58 -32.41 9.01
C GLN A 87 8.41 -33.30 10.26
N ASN A 88 7.19 -33.49 10.73
CA ASN A 88 6.92 -34.38 11.86
C ASN A 88 7.18 -35.84 11.45
N ALA A 89 8.08 -36.52 12.17
CA ALA A 89 8.52 -37.86 11.81
C ALA A 89 7.37 -38.89 11.81
N SER A 90 6.42 -38.81 12.77
CA SER A 90 5.26 -39.70 12.80
C SER A 90 4.33 -39.50 11.60
N LEU A 91 4.17 -38.22 11.17
CA LEU A 91 3.36 -37.87 10.00
C LEU A 91 4.03 -38.40 8.71
N GLN A 92 5.33 -38.20 8.58
CA GLN A 92 6.10 -38.67 7.41
C GLN A 92 6.10 -40.21 7.34
N LEU A 93 6.26 -40.91 8.46
CA LEU A 93 6.25 -42.36 8.52
C LEU A 93 4.89 -42.88 8.06
N TYR A 94 3.80 -42.37 8.62
CA TYR A 94 2.44 -42.78 8.25
C TYR A 94 2.16 -42.58 6.76
N MET A 95 2.55 -41.42 6.23
CA MET A 95 2.39 -41.11 4.80
C MET A 95 3.20 -42.04 3.90
N SER A 96 4.41 -42.42 4.31
CA SER A 96 5.26 -43.35 3.55
C SER A 96 4.70 -44.79 3.58
N THR A 97 4.06 -45.18 4.67
CA THR A 97 3.38 -46.48 4.76
C THR A 97 2.17 -46.55 3.82
N LEU A 98 1.34 -45.49 3.81
CA LEU A 98 0.20 -45.42 2.89
C LEU A 98 0.61 -45.40 1.42
N GLU A 99 1.72 -44.76 1.07
CA GLU A 99 2.23 -44.77 -0.30
C GLU A 99 2.68 -46.17 -0.72
N SER A 100 3.34 -46.92 0.18
CA SER A 100 3.79 -48.29 -0.10
C SER A 100 2.61 -49.28 -0.26
N GLU A 101 1.55 -49.17 0.54
CA GLU A 101 0.34 -49.98 0.43
C GLU A 101 -0.41 -49.73 -0.91
N GLU A 102 -0.48 -48.44 -1.36
CA GLU A 102 -1.11 -48.10 -2.64
C GLU A 102 -0.32 -48.62 -3.86
N ASP A 103 1.00 -48.72 -3.77
CA ASP A 103 1.85 -49.26 -4.84
C ASP A 103 1.75 -50.79 -4.93
N GLU A 104 1.56 -51.51 -3.82
CA GLU A 104 1.37 -52.96 -3.79
C GLU A 104 0.00 -53.37 -4.36
N ASP A 105 -1.05 -52.60 -4.13
CA ASP A 105 -2.39 -52.86 -4.71
C ASP A 105 -2.47 -52.54 -6.22
N GLY A 106 -1.48 -51.86 -6.77
CA GLY A 106 -1.41 -51.46 -8.18
C GLY A 106 -0.67 -52.39 -9.13
N GLU A 107 0.13 -53.34 -8.65
CA GLU A 107 0.76 -54.37 -9.49
C GLU A 107 -0.19 -55.55 -9.66
N PRO A 108 -0.66 -55.91 -10.90
CA PRO A 108 -1.37 -57.17 -11.10
C PRO A 108 -0.40 -58.29 -10.79
N GLU A 109 -0.78 -59.19 -9.85
CA GLU A 109 -0.06 -60.42 -9.62
C GLU A 109 0.26 -61.09 -10.97
N PRO A 110 1.51 -61.52 -11.22
CA PRO A 110 1.83 -62.27 -12.42
C PRO A 110 1.03 -63.60 -12.38
N GLU A 111 0.07 -63.70 -13.31
CA GLU A 111 -0.68 -64.98 -13.48
C GLU A 111 0.32 -66.12 -13.48
N PRO A 112 0.11 -67.17 -12.63
CA PRO A 112 1.01 -68.31 -12.62
C PRO A 112 1.00 -68.95 -14.00
N ALA A 113 2.17 -69.05 -14.63
CA ALA A 113 2.37 -69.69 -15.92
C ALA A 113 1.79 -71.08 -15.90
N GLU A 114 0.74 -71.36 -16.72
CA GLU A 114 0.24 -72.65 -16.98
C GLU A 114 1.36 -73.50 -17.59
N GLU A 115 1.85 -74.55 -16.84
CA GLU A 115 2.67 -75.57 -17.37
C GLU A 115 1.78 -76.48 -18.26
N PRO A 116 2.22 -76.94 -19.46
CA PRO A 116 1.46 -77.76 -20.32
C PRO A 116 1.42 -79.17 -19.75
N THR A 117 0.29 -79.62 -19.25
CA THR A 117 0.02 -81.05 -18.93
C THR A 117 -0.10 -81.85 -20.21
N GLU A 118 0.90 -82.74 -20.43
CA GLU A 118 0.82 -83.82 -21.39
C GLU A 118 -0.27 -84.80 -20.95
N ALA A 119 -1.12 -85.20 -21.92
CA ALA A 119 -2.13 -86.21 -21.81
C ALA A 119 -1.52 -87.63 -21.86
N GLU A 120 -2.05 -88.58 -21.04
CA GLU A 120 -2.23 -90.02 -21.31
C GLU A 120 -2.99 -90.58 -20.13
N ASP A 121 -4.21 -90.95 -20.33
CA ASP A 121 -4.94 -92.16 -20.78
C ASP A 121 -5.03 -93.31 -19.74
N ASP A 122 -6.23 -93.80 -19.68
CA ASP A 122 -6.67 -95.11 -19.19
C ASP A 122 -6.96 -95.41 -17.70
N GLY A 123 -8.20 -95.71 -17.50
CA GLY A 123 -8.63 -97.01 -16.95
C GLY A 123 -9.43 -96.97 -15.66
N LEU A 124 -10.73 -97.05 -15.85
CA LEU A 124 -11.75 -97.92 -15.20
C LEU A 124 -11.59 -98.36 -13.72
N ASN A 125 -12.70 -98.23 -13.07
CA ASN A 125 -13.39 -99.13 -12.09
C ASN A 125 -13.41 -98.68 -10.65
N GLU A 126 -14.60 -98.53 -10.19
CA GLU A 126 -15.65 -99.33 -9.66
C GLU A 126 -15.76 -99.29 -8.12
N LEU A 127 -16.91 -98.82 -7.70
CA LEU A 127 -17.75 -99.30 -6.56
C LEU A 127 -17.08 -99.55 -5.18
N GLY A 128 -17.59 -98.88 -4.20
CA GLY A 128 -17.59 -99.41 -2.83
C GLY A 128 -18.13 -98.40 -1.79
N LEU A 129 -19.37 -98.63 -1.43
CA LEU A 129 -20.05 -98.16 -0.24
C LEU A 129 -19.23 -98.47 1.02
N ASP A 130 -19.16 -97.58 2.00
CA ASP A 130 -19.78 -97.86 3.31
C ASP A 130 -19.31 -96.82 4.38
N ASP A 131 -20.26 -96.36 5.08
CA ASP A 131 -20.48 -96.09 6.49
C ASP A 131 -19.34 -95.58 7.42
N GLY A 132 -19.66 -94.51 8.15
CA GLY A 132 -19.39 -94.53 9.57
C GLY A 132 -18.56 -93.39 10.20
N LEU A 133 -19.30 -92.53 10.78
CA LEU A 133 -19.06 -91.88 12.12
C LEU A 133 -17.84 -91.06 12.41
N GLU A 134 -18.19 -89.73 12.76
CA GLU A 134 -17.73 -88.95 13.88
C GLU A 134 -16.20 -88.81 14.13
N GLU A 135 -15.70 -87.60 13.95
CA GLU A 135 -15.12 -86.92 15.09
C GLU A 135 -14.89 -85.43 14.69
N ALA A 136 -15.38 -84.56 15.56
CA ALA A 136 -15.13 -83.14 15.51
C ALA A 136 -13.68 -82.90 15.99
N GLU A 137 -12.84 -82.31 15.14
CA GLU A 137 -11.65 -81.61 15.60
C GLU A 137 -11.77 -80.15 15.19
N GLU A 138 -11.63 -79.27 16.21
CA GLU A 138 -11.61 -77.85 16.18
C GLU A 138 -10.43 -77.35 15.34
N GLU A 139 -10.69 -76.76 14.18
CA GLU A 139 -9.73 -75.80 13.57
C GLU A 139 -9.96 -74.43 14.15
N GLU A 140 -9.33 -74.15 15.32
CA GLU A 140 -8.97 -72.82 15.77
C GLU A 140 -7.71 -72.42 15.01
N GLY A 141 -7.77 -71.29 14.30
CA GLY A 141 -6.57 -70.59 13.91
C GLY A 141 -6.45 -70.24 12.42
N GLU A 142 -6.98 -69.11 12.02
CA GLU A 142 -6.44 -68.22 10.93
C GLU A 142 -7.30 -66.99 10.68
N GLU A 143 -8.12 -66.57 11.65
CA GLU A 143 -8.84 -65.24 11.53
C GLU A 143 -8.24 -64.08 12.34
N GLU A 144 -7.04 -64.20 12.94
CA GLU A 144 -6.46 -63.18 13.81
C GLU A 144 -5.45 -62.23 13.10
N GLU A 145 -5.04 -62.44 11.87
CA GLU A 145 -4.06 -61.53 11.20
C GLU A 145 -4.69 -60.40 10.37
N GLU A 146 -5.90 -60.54 9.84
CA GLU A 146 -6.53 -59.44 9.07
C GLU A 146 -7.18 -58.34 9.93
N THR A 147 -7.46 -58.58 11.20
CA THR A 147 -8.05 -57.56 12.10
C THR A 147 -7.00 -56.63 12.74
N ASN A 148 -5.73 -57.03 12.79
CA ASN A 148 -4.68 -56.27 13.46
C ASN A 148 -4.16 -55.12 12.62
N ASP A 149 -4.18 -55.22 11.29
CA ASP A 149 -3.70 -54.12 10.40
C ASP A 149 -4.73 -53.00 10.30
N SER A 150 -6.02 -53.27 10.31
CA SER A 150 -7.09 -52.28 10.32
C SER A 150 -7.17 -51.47 11.65
N GLU A 151 -6.96 -52.12 12.79
CA GLU A 151 -6.92 -51.48 14.11
C GLU A 151 -5.66 -50.58 14.27
N GLY A 152 -4.51 -50.95 13.67
CA GLY A 152 -3.28 -50.17 13.63
C GLY A 152 -3.47 -48.87 12.88
N GLY A 153 -4.02 -48.88 11.68
CA GLY A 153 -4.26 -47.70 10.85
C GLY A 153 -5.27 -46.72 11.45
N GLU A 154 -6.33 -47.19 12.09
CA GLU A 154 -7.30 -46.32 12.79
C GLU A 154 -6.68 -45.63 14.02
N ALA A 155 -5.82 -46.27 14.77
CA ALA A 155 -5.13 -45.72 15.91
C ALA A 155 -4.14 -44.61 15.49
N GLU A 156 -3.39 -44.80 14.39
CA GLU A 156 -2.47 -43.83 13.82
C GLU A 156 -3.19 -42.61 13.24
N ALA A 157 -4.26 -42.81 12.49
CA ALA A 157 -5.13 -41.75 12.01
C ALA A 157 -5.73 -40.92 13.16
N GLY A 158 -6.11 -41.59 14.26
CA GLY A 158 -6.55 -40.94 15.50
C GLY A 158 -5.48 -40.08 16.15
N TYR A 159 -4.24 -40.57 16.20
CA TYR A 159 -3.09 -39.80 16.69
C TYR A 159 -2.84 -38.54 15.82
N LEU A 160 -2.80 -38.68 14.49
CA LEU A 160 -2.60 -37.57 13.56
C LEU A 160 -3.73 -36.52 13.66
N ARG A 161 -4.99 -37.00 13.81
CA ARG A 161 -6.11 -36.09 14.04
C ARG A 161 -5.91 -35.27 15.32
N ASN A 162 -5.50 -35.88 16.41
CA ASN A 162 -5.22 -35.18 17.66
C ASN A 162 -4.05 -34.22 17.53
N LEU A 163 -2.99 -34.56 16.79
CA LEU A 163 -1.86 -33.68 16.48
C LEU A 163 -2.30 -32.47 15.69
N LEU A 164 -3.12 -32.67 14.65
CA LEU A 164 -3.66 -31.55 13.84
C LEU A 164 -4.57 -30.65 14.69
N VAL A 165 -5.46 -31.20 15.52
CA VAL A 165 -6.34 -30.44 16.41
C VAL A 165 -5.53 -29.62 17.41
N ALA A 166 -4.56 -30.23 18.10
CA ALA A 166 -3.70 -29.53 19.07
C ALA A 166 -2.88 -28.41 18.40
N THR A 167 -2.42 -28.64 17.17
CA THR A 167 -1.70 -27.62 16.40
C THR A 167 -2.65 -26.50 15.94
N ALA A 168 -3.83 -26.82 15.44
CA ALA A 168 -4.84 -25.85 15.04
C ALA A 168 -5.23 -24.92 16.20
N ASP A 169 -5.46 -25.48 17.39
CA ASP A 169 -5.79 -24.74 18.61
C ASP A 169 -4.68 -23.76 19.03
N ARG A 170 -3.44 -24.21 18.98
CA ARG A 170 -2.27 -23.41 19.37
C ARG A 170 -1.94 -22.30 18.37
N THR A 171 -2.16 -22.51 17.08
CA THR A 171 -1.65 -21.65 16.01
C THR A 171 -2.74 -20.83 15.33
N GLY A 172 -4.01 -21.06 15.66
CA GLY A 172 -5.15 -20.30 15.13
C GLY A 172 -5.68 -20.80 13.78
N PHE A 173 -5.36 -22.05 13.38
CA PHE A 173 -6.01 -22.72 12.26
C PHE A 173 -7.34 -23.36 12.70
N LYS A 174 -8.13 -22.58 13.42
CA LYS A 174 -9.48 -22.94 13.87
C LYS A 174 -10.46 -21.79 13.63
N ALA A 175 -11.73 -22.11 13.57
CA ALA A 175 -12.77 -21.11 13.47
C ALA A 175 -12.73 -20.19 14.71
N PRO A 176 -12.85 -18.86 14.54
CA PRO A 176 -12.91 -17.94 15.67
C PRO A 176 -14.15 -18.22 16.52
N GLU A 177 -14.02 -18.05 17.84
CA GLU A 177 -15.14 -18.16 18.76
C GLU A 177 -16.15 -17.03 18.48
N LEU A 178 -17.44 -17.35 18.53
CA LEU A 178 -18.48 -16.34 18.37
C LEU A 178 -18.61 -15.58 19.68
N ASP A 179 -18.58 -14.24 19.60
CA ASP A 179 -18.88 -13.37 20.75
C ASP A 179 -20.35 -13.55 21.15
N GLY A 180 -20.63 -14.25 22.25
CA GLY A 180 -21.97 -14.41 22.79
C GLY A 180 -22.11 -15.61 23.74
N GLU A 181 -22.99 -15.47 24.73
CA GLU A 181 -23.20 -16.42 25.85
C GLU A 181 -23.68 -17.84 25.45
N VAL A 182 -23.92 -18.12 24.16
CA VAL A 182 -24.52 -19.39 23.67
C VAL A 182 -23.54 -20.16 22.73
N ALA A 183 -22.35 -19.67 22.50
CA ALA A 183 -21.45 -20.19 21.47
C ALA A 183 -20.63 -21.43 21.89
N ALA A 184 -20.82 -21.94 23.08
CA ALA A 184 -19.88 -22.82 23.74
C ALA A 184 -19.81 -24.26 23.20
N ASN A 185 -20.27 -24.66 22.08
CA ASN A 185 -19.98 -26.00 21.52
C ASN A 185 -20.50 -26.25 20.09
N ILE A 186 -20.78 -25.20 19.32
CA ILE A 186 -21.12 -25.42 17.90
C ILE A 186 -19.83 -25.29 17.08
N GLU A 187 -19.27 -26.43 16.67
CA GLU A 187 -18.17 -26.44 15.71
C GLU A 187 -18.62 -25.80 14.40
N ARG A 188 -17.93 -24.73 13.98
CA ARG A 188 -18.19 -24.04 12.71
C ARG A 188 -17.50 -24.80 11.58
N VAL A 189 -18.19 -25.78 11.03
CA VAL A 189 -17.70 -26.62 9.94
C VAL A 189 -17.45 -25.79 8.68
N GLY A 190 -16.34 -26.06 7.99
CA GLY A 190 -16.01 -25.44 6.70
C GLY A 190 -15.46 -24.00 6.77
N VAL A 191 -15.04 -23.53 7.94
CA VAL A 191 -14.52 -22.17 8.14
C VAL A 191 -13.00 -22.12 8.17
N ALA A 192 -12.39 -22.94 9.02
CA ALA A 192 -10.93 -22.99 9.22
C ALA A 192 -10.53 -24.34 9.77
N GLY A 193 -9.30 -24.77 9.50
CA GLY A 193 -8.79 -26.04 9.98
C GLY A 193 -7.49 -26.45 9.33
N LEU A 194 -7.01 -27.60 9.75
CA LEU A 194 -5.88 -28.31 9.16
C LEU A 194 -6.36 -29.61 8.53
N GLY A 195 -5.78 -29.99 7.40
CA GLY A 195 -6.07 -31.26 6.72
C GLY A 195 -4.79 -31.87 6.18
N LEU A 196 -4.74 -33.20 6.16
CA LEU A 196 -3.72 -33.99 5.52
C LEU A 196 -4.35 -34.68 4.32
N VAL A 197 -3.69 -34.68 3.18
CA VAL A 197 -4.10 -35.31 1.95
C VAL A 197 -3.02 -36.28 1.46
N ASP A 198 -3.44 -37.32 0.78
CA ASP A 198 -2.56 -38.33 0.14
C ASP A 198 -1.91 -37.80 -1.16
N ALA A 199 -1.13 -38.61 -1.82
CA ALA A 199 -0.51 -38.35 -3.11
C ALA A 199 -1.52 -38.08 -4.24
N LYS A 200 -2.76 -38.56 -4.11
CA LYS A 200 -3.86 -38.30 -5.05
C LYS A 200 -4.67 -37.05 -4.72
N GLY A 201 -4.35 -36.37 -3.61
CA GLY A 201 -5.06 -35.19 -3.13
C GLY A 201 -6.40 -35.51 -2.44
N GLN A 202 -6.58 -36.76 -1.98
CA GLN A 202 -7.75 -37.14 -1.20
C GLN A 202 -7.51 -36.85 0.28
N PRO A 203 -8.52 -36.42 1.03
CA PRO A 203 -8.38 -36.14 2.45
C PRO A 203 -8.24 -37.42 3.25
N ILE A 204 -7.15 -37.57 4.02
CA ILE A 204 -6.91 -38.65 4.96
C ILE A 204 -7.47 -38.29 6.33
N VAL A 205 -6.97 -37.21 6.88
CA VAL A 205 -7.33 -36.71 8.21
C VAL A 205 -7.54 -35.18 8.16
N SER A 206 -8.54 -34.70 8.87
CA SER A 206 -8.77 -33.25 8.99
C SER A 206 -9.33 -32.91 10.36
N THR A 207 -9.09 -31.63 10.77
CA THR A 207 -9.76 -31.07 11.94
C THR A 207 -11.24 -30.81 11.64
N PRO A 208 -12.12 -30.82 12.64
CA PRO A 208 -13.58 -30.75 12.45
C PRO A 208 -14.04 -29.49 11.67
N GLY A 209 -13.34 -28.36 11.81
CA GLY A 209 -13.66 -27.11 11.12
C GLY A 209 -13.11 -26.96 9.70
N MET A 210 -12.36 -27.94 9.18
CA MET A 210 -11.69 -27.85 7.87
C MET A 210 -12.70 -27.76 6.72
N PRO A 211 -12.56 -26.79 5.79
CA PRO A 211 -13.34 -26.76 4.56
C PRO A 211 -13.03 -27.96 3.64
N PRO A 212 -13.99 -28.38 2.80
CA PRO A 212 -13.75 -29.45 1.85
C PRO A 212 -12.66 -29.06 0.82
N ILE A 213 -11.84 -30.06 0.44
CA ILE A 213 -10.77 -29.89 -0.56
C ILE A 213 -11.38 -29.73 -1.95
N SER A 214 -11.73 -28.50 -2.32
CA SER A 214 -12.37 -28.18 -3.59
C SER A 214 -11.87 -26.86 -4.18
N GLY A 215 -12.10 -26.63 -5.45
CA GLY A 215 -11.82 -25.37 -6.12
C GLY A 215 -10.38 -24.85 -5.90
N LYS A 216 -10.22 -23.70 -5.25
CA LYS A 216 -8.91 -23.09 -5.01
C LYS A 216 -8.04 -23.90 -4.05
N ILE A 217 -8.65 -24.57 -3.07
CA ILE A 217 -7.92 -25.43 -2.12
C ILE A 217 -7.31 -26.58 -2.88
N ARG A 218 -8.06 -27.28 -3.73
CA ARG A 218 -7.57 -28.36 -4.57
C ARG A 218 -6.44 -27.93 -5.51
N ALA A 219 -6.54 -26.74 -6.12
CA ALA A 219 -5.48 -26.21 -6.97
C ALA A 219 -4.17 -25.94 -6.21
N ALA A 220 -4.26 -25.53 -4.93
CA ALA A 220 -3.08 -25.35 -4.08
C ALA A 220 -2.51 -26.69 -3.62
N VAL A 221 -3.36 -27.68 -3.31
CA VAL A 221 -2.96 -29.06 -3.02
C VAL A 221 -2.17 -29.65 -4.18
N SER A 222 -2.68 -29.53 -5.42
CA SER A 222 -1.96 -30.03 -6.60
C SER A 222 -0.55 -29.45 -6.73
N LYS A 223 -0.38 -28.14 -6.49
CA LYS A 223 0.95 -27.52 -6.49
C LYS A 223 1.85 -28.04 -5.37
N ALA A 224 1.27 -28.25 -4.18
CA ALA A 224 2.02 -28.81 -3.06
C ALA A 224 2.48 -30.25 -3.38
N LEU A 225 1.64 -31.06 -3.99
CA LEU A 225 2.02 -32.40 -4.44
C LEU A 225 3.13 -32.39 -5.51
N ASP A 226 3.17 -31.34 -6.36
CA ASP A 226 4.26 -31.11 -7.30
C ASP A 226 5.57 -30.63 -6.61
N GLY A 227 5.61 -30.54 -5.27
CA GLY A 227 6.77 -30.13 -4.47
C GLY A 227 6.86 -28.63 -4.21
N GLU A 228 5.87 -27.82 -4.64
CA GLU A 228 5.89 -26.36 -4.49
C GLU A 228 4.94 -25.90 -3.37
N PRO A 229 5.44 -25.28 -2.27
CA PRO A 229 4.56 -24.65 -1.28
C PRO A 229 3.61 -23.64 -1.93
N ALA A 230 2.32 -23.72 -1.64
CA ALA A 230 1.31 -22.90 -2.28
C ALA A 230 0.53 -22.04 -1.28
N LEU A 231 0.28 -20.78 -1.66
CA LEU A 231 -0.62 -19.86 -0.98
C LEU A 231 -2.00 -19.92 -1.64
N ILE A 232 -3.04 -20.10 -0.85
CA ILE A 232 -4.42 -19.88 -1.26
C ILE A 232 -4.75 -18.43 -0.89
N ASP A 233 -4.64 -17.53 -1.88
CA ASP A 233 -4.83 -16.10 -1.71
C ASP A 233 -6.19 -15.76 -1.07
N ILE A 234 -6.26 -14.64 -0.35
CA ILE A 234 -7.43 -14.20 0.42
C ILE A 234 -8.72 -14.30 -0.40
N PHE A 235 -9.72 -14.94 0.17
CA PHE A 235 -11.05 -15.13 -0.42
C PHE A 235 -12.13 -15.04 0.67
N MET A 236 -13.40 -14.91 0.25
CA MET A 236 -14.52 -15.02 1.19
C MET A 236 -14.81 -16.49 1.43
N GLY A 237 -14.66 -16.93 2.67
CA GLY A 237 -15.01 -18.28 3.11
C GLY A 237 -16.53 -18.51 3.22
N ALA A 238 -16.91 -19.73 3.59
CA ALA A 238 -18.31 -20.16 3.67
C ALA A 238 -19.14 -19.31 4.65
N SER A 239 -18.57 -18.86 5.73
CA SER A 239 -19.21 -17.96 6.74
C SER A 239 -19.14 -16.49 6.39
N ASN A 240 -18.83 -16.12 5.12
CA ASN A 240 -18.66 -14.75 4.67
C ASN A 240 -17.56 -13.98 5.44
N GLU A 241 -16.55 -14.71 5.91
CA GLU A 241 -15.36 -14.19 6.57
C GLU A 241 -14.16 -14.23 5.60
N PRO A 242 -13.28 -13.21 5.60
CA PRO A 242 -12.08 -13.23 4.81
C PRO A 242 -11.16 -14.35 5.28
N THR A 243 -10.81 -15.25 4.38
CA THR A 243 -10.11 -16.51 4.66
C THR A 243 -8.85 -16.59 3.79
N ILE A 244 -7.80 -17.18 4.32
CA ILE A 244 -6.54 -17.46 3.63
C ILE A 244 -6.17 -18.93 3.86
N GLY A 245 -5.40 -19.50 2.94
CA GLY A 245 -4.92 -20.87 3.11
C GLY A 245 -3.49 -21.06 2.64
N PHE A 246 -2.93 -22.19 3.06
CA PHE A 246 -1.57 -22.60 2.76
C PHE A 246 -1.59 -24.09 2.49
N ALA A 247 -0.80 -24.57 1.52
CA ALA A 247 -0.60 -25.97 1.26
C ALA A 247 0.90 -26.24 1.12
N LEU A 248 1.41 -27.20 1.88
CA LEU A 248 2.81 -27.58 1.88
C LEU A 248 2.96 -29.07 1.58
N PRO A 249 3.97 -29.47 0.78
CA PRO A 249 4.25 -30.86 0.51
C PRO A 249 4.73 -31.60 1.76
N VAL A 250 4.37 -32.85 1.87
CA VAL A 250 4.99 -33.83 2.77
C VAL A 250 5.94 -34.66 1.91
N TYR A 251 7.20 -34.73 2.30
CA TYR A 251 8.21 -35.54 1.62
C TYR A 251 8.46 -36.83 2.37
N GLY A 252 8.81 -37.90 1.66
CA GLY A 252 9.25 -39.15 2.25
C GLY A 252 10.52 -39.00 3.08
N ILE A 253 10.78 -39.92 4.01
CA ILE A 253 11.84 -39.80 5.05
C ILE A 253 13.26 -39.60 4.48
N GLN A 254 13.49 -39.93 3.21
CA GLN A 254 14.81 -39.79 2.55
C GLN A 254 14.75 -38.90 1.28
N GLN A 255 13.67 -38.14 1.10
CA GLN A 255 13.52 -37.28 -0.06
C GLN A 255 13.93 -35.84 0.27
N ASP A 256 14.58 -35.18 -0.71
CA ASP A 256 14.97 -33.79 -0.60
C ASP A 256 13.79 -32.82 -0.87
N GLU A 257 13.84 -31.63 -0.29
CA GLU A 257 12.90 -30.55 -0.61
C GLU A 257 12.88 -30.26 -2.12
N GLY A 258 11.69 -30.25 -2.74
CA GLY A 258 11.50 -30.05 -4.17
C GLY A 258 11.29 -31.32 -4.98
N ALA A 259 11.29 -32.51 -4.34
CA ALA A 259 10.76 -33.74 -4.92
C ALA A 259 9.23 -33.70 -4.99
N THR A 260 8.63 -34.66 -5.69
CA THR A 260 7.18 -34.86 -5.64
C THR A 260 6.77 -35.22 -4.21
N GLY A 261 5.73 -34.56 -3.69
CA GLY A 261 5.25 -34.83 -2.35
C GLY A 261 4.46 -36.15 -2.30
N ILE A 262 4.73 -36.98 -1.29
CA ILE A 262 3.93 -38.17 -0.97
C ILE A 262 2.55 -37.80 -0.39
N GLY A 263 2.31 -36.57 -0.13
CA GLY A 263 1.07 -35.97 0.34
C GLY A 263 1.24 -34.47 0.61
N ALA A 264 0.22 -33.85 1.17
CA ALA A 264 0.30 -32.44 1.52
C ALA A 264 -0.47 -32.12 2.81
N VAL A 265 0.08 -31.17 3.60
CA VAL A 265 -0.64 -30.54 4.71
C VAL A 265 -1.27 -29.25 4.21
N VAL A 266 -2.56 -29.08 4.48
CA VAL A 266 -3.35 -27.91 4.11
C VAL A 266 -3.83 -27.20 5.36
N GLY A 267 -3.58 -25.90 5.45
CA GLY A 267 -4.09 -25.07 6.54
C GLY A 267 -4.98 -23.97 6.00
N ILE A 268 -6.19 -23.87 6.50
CA ILE A 268 -7.15 -22.81 6.19
C ILE A 268 -7.45 -22.06 7.47
N ARG A 269 -7.37 -20.72 7.42
CA ARG A 269 -7.71 -19.87 8.56
C ARG A 269 -8.44 -18.61 8.14
N THR A 270 -9.27 -18.07 9.00
CA THR A 270 -9.81 -16.73 8.84
C THR A 270 -8.72 -15.69 9.10
N LEU A 271 -8.80 -14.54 8.41
CA LEU A 271 -7.92 -13.42 8.71
C LEU A 271 -8.28 -12.87 10.09
N ASP A 272 -7.33 -12.94 10.98
CA ASP A 272 -7.48 -12.52 12.36
C ASP A 272 -7.02 -11.06 12.59
N ALA A 273 -7.32 -10.57 13.78
CA ALA A 273 -6.90 -9.25 14.21
C ALA A 273 -5.37 -9.04 14.15
N LYS A 274 -4.56 -10.11 14.23
CA LYS A 274 -3.09 -10.01 14.23
C LYS A 274 -2.55 -9.44 12.93
N LEU A 275 -3.09 -9.91 11.77
CA LEU A 275 -2.71 -9.36 10.48
C LEU A 275 -3.06 -7.87 10.39
N PHE A 276 -4.27 -7.49 10.84
CA PHE A 276 -4.72 -6.10 10.74
C PHE A 276 -3.99 -5.20 11.74
N GLN A 277 -3.67 -5.68 12.94
CA GLN A 277 -2.80 -4.99 13.89
C GLN A 277 -1.37 -4.79 13.35
N ALA A 278 -0.87 -5.74 12.54
CA ALA A 278 0.41 -5.59 11.86
C ALA A 278 0.43 -4.41 10.86
N LEU A 279 -0.73 -3.97 10.36
CA LEU A 279 -0.86 -2.79 9.50
C LEU A 279 -0.90 -1.48 10.29
N GLU A 280 -1.30 -1.52 11.56
CA GLU A 280 -1.37 -0.34 12.41
C GLU A 280 0.02 0.15 12.81
N GLN A 281 0.21 1.47 12.80
CA GLN A 281 1.46 2.07 13.25
C GLN A 281 1.35 2.40 14.74
N PRO A 282 2.11 1.71 15.63
CA PRO A 282 2.12 2.05 17.05
C PRO A 282 2.56 3.49 17.27
N GLY A 283 1.81 4.23 18.08
CA GLY A 283 2.11 5.63 18.36
C GLY A 283 1.80 6.59 17.21
N GLU A 284 0.95 6.21 16.28
CA GLU A 284 0.50 7.08 15.19
C GLU A 284 -0.11 8.38 15.74
N MET A 285 0.46 9.51 15.36
CA MET A 285 -0.05 10.84 15.74
C MET A 285 -0.90 11.47 14.62
N SER A 286 -0.84 10.92 13.41
CA SER A 286 -1.65 11.42 12.30
C SER A 286 -3.12 10.97 12.44
N LYS A 287 -4.04 11.84 12.06
CA LYS A 287 -5.49 11.55 12.12
C LYS A 287 -6.00 10.83 10.88
N THR A 288 -5.34 11.05 9.75
CA THR A 288 -5.76 10.53 8.44
C THR A 288 -4.78 9.51 7.88
N GLY A 289 -3.72 9.18 8.66
CA GLY A 289 -2.76 8.16 8.29
C GLY A 289 -3.39 6.77 8.28
N GLU A 290 -3.29 6.06 7.16
CA GLU A 290 -3.90 4.73 7.00
C GLU A 290 -2.98 3.82 6.20
N THR A 291 -2.86 2.57 6.66
CA THR A 291 -2.17 1.50 5.93
C THR A 291 -3.17 0.43 5.55
N TYR A 292 -3.22 0.05 4.30
CA TYR A 292 -4.12 -0.99 3.81
C TYR A 292 -3.44 -1.88 2.75
N LEU A 293 -3.99 -3.07 2.59
CA LEU A 293 -3.55 -4.04 1.59
C LEU A 293 -4.48 -4.01 0.38
N VAL A 294 -3.90 -4.08 -0.81
CA VAL A 294 -4.64 -4.19 -2.07
C VAL A 294 -4.05 -5.27 -2.95
N ARG A 295 -4.87 -5.81 -3.85
CA ARG A 295 -4.40 -6.62 -4.97
C ARG A 295 -5.10 -6.20 -6.26
N LEU A 296 -4.42 -6.42 -7.36
CA LEU A 296 -5.01 -6.28 -8.69
C LEU A 296 -5.61 -7.63 -9.13
N LYS A 297 -6.89 -7.61 -9.52
CA LYS A 297 -7.59 -8.78 -10.04
C LYS A 297 -8.30 -8.41 -11.33
N GLY A 298 -7.71 -8.80 -12.45
CA GLY A 298 -8.16 -8.32 -13.76
C GLY A 298 -8.07 -6.80 -13.84
N ASN A 299 -9.18 -6.12 -14.11
CA ASN A 299 -9.24 -4.66 -14.17
C ASN A 299 -9.81 -4.01 -12.88
N THR A 300 -9.79 -4.72 -11.76
CA THR A 300 -10.27 -4.19 -10.47
C THR A 300 -9.19 -4.27 -9.39
N VAL A 301 -9.17 -3.27 -8.52
CA VAL A 301 -8.36 -3.26 -7.31
C VAL A 301 -9.25 -3.64 -6.15
N GLU A 302 -8.96 -4.76 -5.50
CA GLU A 302 -9.65 -5.25 -4.31
C GLU A 302 -8.90 -4.80 -3.06
N TYR A 303 -9.63 -4.31 -2.06
CA TYR A 303 -9.10 -3.95 -0.74
C TYR A 303 -9.18 -5.17 0.17
N LEU A 304 -8.03 -5.62 0.67
CA LEU A 304 -7.89 -6.87 1.41
C LEU A 304 -7.96 -6.70 2.92
N SER A 305 -7.78 -5.48 3.40
CA SER A 305 -7.82 -5.11 4.82
C SER A 305 -9.01 -4.22 5.15
N PRO A 306 -9.37 -4.06 6.44
CA PRO A 306 -10.34 -3.05 6.86
C PRO A 306 -9.88 -1.65 6.44
N LEU A 307 -10.82 -0.76 6.17
CA LEU A 307 -10.56 0.63 5.84
C LEU A 307 -10.99 1.56 6.97
N ALA A 308 -10.37 2.74 7.05
CA ALA A 308 -10.64 3.72 8.09
C ALA A 308 -12.09 4.22 8.12
N ASP A 309 -12.84 4.10 7.01
CA ASP A 309 -14.27 4.41 6.94
C ASP A 309 -15.18 3.29 7.46
N GLY A 310 -14.61 2.22 8.02
CA GLY A 310 -15.34 1.07 8.56
C GLY A 310 -15.71 0.00 7.52
N THR A 311 -15.27 0.13 6.26
CA THR A 311 -15.51 -0.90 5.24
C THR A 311 -14.72 -2.18 5.60
N PRO A 312 -15.37 -3.34 5.73
CA PRO A 312 -14.70 -4.60 6.03
C PRO A 312 -13.80 -5.08 4.89
N PRO A 313 -12.87 -6.03 5.15
CA PRO A 313 -12.02 -6.64 4.15
C PRO A 313 -12.82 -7.25 2.99
N LEU A 314 -12.28 -7.18 1.75
CA LEU A 314 -12.89 -7.70 0.52
C LEU A 314 -14.26 -7.13 0.14
N LYS A 315 -14.80 -6.15 0.87
CA LYS A 315 -16.12 -5.56 0.57
C LYS A 315 -16.04 -4.35 -0.35
N ARG A 316 -14.85 -3.80 -0.57
CA ARG A 316 -14.62 -2.72 -1.54
C ARG A 316 -13.73 -3.20 -2.67
N SER A 317 -14.18 -2.95 -3.89
CA SER A 317 -13.39 -3.06 -5.10
C SER A 317 -13.67 -1.89 -6.02
N LEU A 318 -12.65 -1.34 -6.66
CA LEU A 318 -12.76 -0.20 -7.56
C LEU A 318 -12.05 -0.54 -8.88
N ALA A 319 -12.48 0.08 -9.97
CA ALA A 319 -11.86 -0.13 -11.26
C ALA A 319 -10.40 0.37 -11.25
N ALA A 320 -9.49 -0.41 -11.80
CA ALA A 320 -8.06 -0.09 -11.84
C ALA A 320 -7.73 1.08 -12.78
N ASP A 321 -8.63 1.41 -13.69
CA ASP A 321 -8.57 2.55 -14.59
C ASP A 321 -9.24 3.82 -14.03
N THR A 322 -9.74 3.78 -12.78
CA THR A 322 -10.26 4.99 -12.12
C THR A 322 -9.18 6.05 -12.06
N PRO A 323 -9.42 7.25 -12.63
CA PRO A 323 -8.43 8.31 -12.68
C PRO A 323 -7.92 8.67 -11.28
N ASP A 324 -6.59 8.77 -11.16
CA ASP A 324 -5.88 9.17 -9.94
C ASP A 324 -6.20 8.38 -8.67
N LEU A 325 -6.81 7.21 -8.75
CA LEU A 325 -7.08 6.37 -7.59
C LEU A 325 -5.77 5.87 -6.95
N ALA A 326 -5.59 6.18 -5.66
CA ALA A 326 -4.39 5.82 -4.89
C ALA A 326 -4.14 4.30 -4.86
N ALA A 327 -5.19 3.51 -4.68
CA ALA A 327 -5.11 2.05 -4.66
C ALA A 327 -4.73 1.47 -6.03
N ALA A 328 -5.27 2.02 -7.13
CA ALA A 328 -4.91 1.61 -8.49
C ALA A 328 -3.45 1.96 -8.80
N TYR A 329 -3.02 3.17 -8.43
CA TYR A 329 -1.63 3.59 -8.55
C TYR A 329 -0.69 2.67 -7.75
N ALA A 330 -1.05 2.33 -6.50
CA ALA A 330 -0.27 1.44 -5.65
C ALA A 330 -0.11 0.05 -6.27
N ALA A 331 -1.21 -0.54 -6.76
CA ALA A 331 -1.22 -1.88 -7.36
C ALA A 331 -0.47 -1.94 -8.71
N GLN A 332 -0.55 -0.88 -9.52
CA GLN A 332 0.09 -0.81 -10.84
C GLN A 332 1.56 -0.40 -10.78
N LYS A 333 1.97 0.36 -9.75
CA LYS A 333 3.34 0.87 -9.57
C LYS A 333 3.82 0.61 -8.14
N PRO A 334 4.04 -0.65 -7.76
CA PRO A 334 4.61 -0.98 -6.45
C PRO A 334 5.96 -0.29 -6.25
N GLY A 335 6.18 0.28 -5.07
CA GLY A 335 7.37 1.10 -4.77
C GLY A 335 7.23 2.59 -5.10
N GLY A 336 6.09 3.01 -5.68
CA GLY A 336 5.82 4.39 -6.06
C GLY A 336 5.48 5.30 -4.89
N PHE A 337 5.64 6.62 -5.12
CA PHE A 337 5.14 7.71 -4.30
C PHE A 337 4.38 8.69 -5.18
N GLY A 338 3.26 9.22 -4.72
CA GLY A 338 2.48 10.20 -5.49
C GLY A 338 1.39 10.89 -4.68
N ILE A 339 0.84 11.94 -5.28
CA ILE A 339 -0.38 12.60 -4.81
C ILE A 339 -1.52 12.01 -5.64
N LYS A 340 -2.49 11.40 -4.97
CA LYS A 340 -3.58 10.67 -5.59
C LYS A 340 -4.87 10.92 -4.83
N GLN A 341 -5.99 10.39 -5.33
CA GLN A 341 -7.27 10.39 -4.62
C GLN A 341 -7.45 9.05 -3.91
N ASP A 342 -7.92 9.08 -2.68
CA ASP A 342 -8.27 7.85 -1.97
C ASP A 342 -9.62 7.30 -2.44
N TYR A 343 -10.07 6.22 -1.79
CA TYR A 343 -11.37 5.60 -2.05
C TYR A 343 -12.57 6.48 -1.68
N GLY A 344 -12.38 7.56 -0.93
CA GLY A 344 -13.37 8.58 -0.57
C GLY A 344 -13.31 9.82 -1.46
N GLY A 345 -12.35 9.91 -2.39
CA GLY A 345 -12.13 11.06 -3.26
C GLY A 345 -11.31 12.18 -2.64
N GLU A 346 -10.69 11.96 -1.47
CA GLU A 346 -9.80 12.93 -0.83
C GLU A 346 -8.39 12.85 -1.43
N GLU A 347 -7.74 14.02 -1.65
CA GLU A 347 -6.34 14.06 -2.08
C GLU A 347 -5.41 13.56 -0.96
N VAL A 348 -4.63 12.55 -1.27
CA VAL A 348 -3.70 11.91 -0.33
C VAL A 348 -2.29 11.81 -0.90
N LEU A 349 -1.30 11.84 -0.02
CA LEU A 349 0.04 11.36 -0.31
C LEU A 349 0.04 9.86 -0.08
N VAL A 350 0.43 9.09 -1.09
CA VAL A 350 0.45 7.62 -1.02
C VAL A 350 1.83 7.09 -1.37
N VAL A 351 2.26 6.11 -0.59
CA VAL A 351 3.43 5.25 -0.87
C VAL A 351 2.93 3.82 -1.01
N SER A 352 3.50 3.08 -1.93
CA SER A 352 3.21 1.66 -2.11
C SER A 352 4.46 0.80 -1.95
N ARG A 353 4.27 -0.45 -1.49
CA ARG A 353 5.33 -1.46 -1.38
C ARG A 353 4.78 -2.82 -1.77
N PRO A 354 5.48 -3.56 -2.64
CA PRO A 354 5.14 -4.96 -2.88
C PRO A 354 5.51 -5.77 -1.65
N ILE A 355 4.76 -6.85 -1.40
CA ILE A 355 5.09 -7.81 -0.35
C ILE A 355 5.69 -9.03 -1.03
N ALA A 356 6.91 -9.39 -0.68
CA ALA A 356 7.59 -10.52 -1.29
C ALA A 356 6.80 -11.83 -1.09
N ASN A 357 6.75 -12.66 -2.12
CA ASN A 357 6.05 -13.96 -2.13
C ASN A 357 4.53 -13.89 -1.94
N LEU A 358 3.94 -12.68 -1.90
CA LEU A 358 2.50 -12.50 -1.79
C LEU A 358 1.98 -11.64 -2.96
N PRO A 359 0.79 -11.92 -3.49
CA PRO A 359 0.22 -11.15 -4.60
C PRO A 359 -0.39 -9.81 -4.13
N TRP A 360 0.12 -9.24 -3.04
CA TRP A 360 -0.42 -8.06 -2.40
C TRP A 360 0.54 -6.89 -2.46
N VAL A 361 -0.05 -5.71 -2.47
CA VAL A 361 0.66 -4.45 -2.35
C VAL A 361 0.15 -3.72 -1.12
N LEU A 362 1.07 -3.32 -0.26
CA LEU A 362 0.79 -2.46 0.86
C LEU A 362 0.79 -1.01 0.38
N ALA A 363 -0.27 -0.28 0.69
CA ALA A 363 -0.37 1.15 0.48
C ALA A 363 -0.46 1.87 1.82
N ARG A 364 0.39 2.89 2.01
CA ARG A 364 0.34 3.80 3.15
C ARG A 364 -0.02 5.19 2.64
N LYS A 365 -1.08 5.79 3.17
CA LYS A 365 -1.54 7.12 2.80
C LYS A 365 -1.65 8.07 4.00
N ILE A 366 -1.67 9.36 3.70
CA ILE A 366 -2.06 10.44 4.60
C ILE A 366 -2.76 11.53 3.79
N SER A 367 -3.76 12.21 4.35
CA SER A 367 -4.40 13.36 3.71
C SER A 367 -3.35 14.43 3.36
N ARG A 368 -3.40 14.94 2.12
CA ARG A 368 -2.53 16.03 1.69
C ARG A 368 -2.71 17.28 2.55
N ALA A 369 -3.94 17.55 2.94
CA ALA A 369 -4.28 18.69 3.79
C ALA A 369 -3.60 18.58 5.15
N GLU A 370 -3.63 17.41 5.79
CA GLU A 370 -2.93 17.17 7.07
C GLU A 370 -1.40 17.24 6.90
N ALA A 371 -0.87 16.54 5.91
CA ALA A 371 0.56 16.43 5.66
C ALA A 371 1.22 17.80 5.44
N LEU A 372 0.55 18.73 4.75
CA LEU A 372 1.09 20.04 4.38
C LEU A 372 0.61 21.19 5.28
N ALA A 373 -0.36 20.96 6.20
CA ALA A 373 -0.98 21.99 7.02
C ALA A 373 0.02 22.87 7.78
N ALA A 374 1.00 22.26 8.42
CA ALA A 374 2.01 22.98 9.20
C ALA A 374 2.88 23.89 8.31
N ASN A 375 3.18 23.43 7.12
CA ASN A 375 4.07 24.13 6.21
C ASN A 375 3.33 25.20 5.39
N GLU A 376 2.09 24.96 5.00
CA GLU A 376 1.26 25.98 4.34
C GLU A 376 1.05 27.20 5.24
N THR A 377 0.85 27.00 6.53
CA THR A 377 0.72 28.08 7.51
C THR A 377 2.03 28.86 7.62
N ARG A 378 3.17 28.18 7.69
CA ARG A 378 4.49 28.80 7.74
C ARG A 378 4.80 29.57 6.46
N LEU A 379 4.53 28.99 5.29
CA LEU A 379 4.73 29.65 3.99
C LEU A 379 3.85 30.89 3.82
N LYS A 380 2.55 30.81 4.20
CA LYS A 380 1.64 31.97 4.22
C LYS A 380 2.20 33.12 5.09
N THR A 381 2.70 32.77 6.29
CA THR A 381 3.28 33.74 7.20
C THR A 381 4.52 34.42 6.60
N ILE A 382 5.45 33.62 6.04
CA ILE A 382 6.66 34.16 5.37
C ILE A 382 6.27 35.05 4.20
N LEU A 383 5.31 34.68 3.39
CA LEU A 383 4.85 35.46 2.24
C LEU A 383 4.19 36.76 2.66
N ILE A 384 3.38 36.77 3.73
CA ILE A 384 2.80 37.98 4.29
C ILE A 384 3.90 38.93 4.79
N VAL A 385 4.87 38.42 5.56
CA VAL A 385 5.99 39.23 6.05
C VAL A 385 6.80 39.84 4.88
N PHE A 386 7.03 39.06 3.85
CA PHE A 386 7.74 39.51 2.65
C PHE A 386 7.00 40.60 1.90
N VAL A 387 5.67 40.47 1.73
CA VAL A 387 4.82 41.53 1.15
C VAL A 387 4.85 42.79 2.00
N LEU A 388 4.77 42.68 3.33
CA LEU A 388 4.85 43.83 4.24
C LEU A 388 6.20 44.57 4.13
N ILE A 389 7.31 43.83 3.96
CA ILE A 389 8.64 44.41 3.75
C ILE A 389 8.64 45.19 2.42
N ILE A 390 8.13 44.63 1.33
CA ILE A 390 8.06 45.30 0.02
C ILE A 390 7.23 46.59 0.13
N VAL A 391 6.06 46.54 0.77
CA VAL A 391 5.19 47.70 0.99
C VAL A 391 5.92 48.76 1.82
N GLY A 392 6.57 48.34 2.92
CA GLY A 392 7.33 49.25 3.80
C GLY A 392 8.48 50.00 3.05
N VAL A 393 9.26 49.25 2.27
CA VAL A 393 10.33 49.81 1.44
C VAL A 393 9.76 50.76 0.39
N THR A 394 8.65 50.40 -0.24
CA THR A 394 8.00 51.28 -1.23
C THR A 394 7.52 52.55 -0.61
N ILE A 395 6.88 52.51 0.56
CA ILE A 395 6.46 53.72 1.31
C ILE A 395 7.66 54.57 1.70
N ALA A 396 8.73 53.96 2.20
CA ALA A 396 9.95 54.68 2.57
C ALA A 396 10.57 55.41 1.37
N ILE A 397 10.64 54.77 0.22
CA ILE A 397 11.16 55.40 -1.02
C ILE A 397 10.27 56.57 -1.46
N ILE A 398 8.94 56.41 -1.42
CA ILE A 398 7.99 57.50 -1.74
C ILE A 398 8.13 58.63 -0.76
N ALA A 399 8.30 58.39 0.53
CA ALA A 399 8.49 59.41 1.56
C ALA A 399 9.79 60.19 1.35
N VAL A 400 10.90 59.51 1.08
CA VAL A 400 12.20 60.15 0.75
C VAL A 400 12.09 60.99 -0.51
N TRP A 401 11.44 60.46 -1.55
CA TRP A 401 11.23 61.21 -2.79
C TRP A 401 10.37 62.47 -2.56
N ARG A 402 9.27 62.34 -1.82
CA ARG A 402 8.38 63.47 -1.48
C ARG A 402 9.09 64.50 -0.63
N HIS A 403 9.89 64.07 0.37
CA HIS A 403 10.70 65.01 1.18
C HIS A 403 11.75 65.75 0.33
N GLY A 404 12.47 65.02 -0.54
CA GLY A 404 13.45 65.64 -1.45
C GLY A 404 12.84 66.67 -2.44
N THR A 405 11.60 66.37 -2.91
CA THR A 405 10.88 67.31 -3.79
C THR A 405 10.39 68.55 -3.03
N SER A 406 9.92 68.43 -1.79
CA SER A 406 9.49 69.53 -0.96
C SER A 406 10.66 70.49 -0.57
N VAL A 407 11.83 69.95 -0.22
CA VAL A 407 13.04 70.70 0.08
C VAL A 407 13.52 71.48 -1.15
N ARG A 408 13.51 70.83 -2.33
CA ARG A 408 13.88 71.50 -3.59
C ARG A 408 12.90 72.63 -3.96
N ALA A 409 11.59 72.43 -3.76
CA ALA A 409 10.57 73.45 -4.00
C ALA A 409 10.76 74.63 -3.04
N ALA A 410 11.03 74.35 -1.74
CA ALA A 410 11.33 75.44 -0.77
C ALA A 410 12.58 76.25 -1.14
N GLN A 411 13.68 75.60 -1.56
CA GLN A 411 14.89 76.22 -2.03
C GLN A 411 14.68 77.07 -3.31
N ALA A 412 13.86 76.59 -4.24
CA ALA A 412 13.48 77.29 -5.44
C ALA A 412 12.64 78.51 -5.11
N ALA A 413 11.66 78.40 -4.22
CA ALA A 413 10.87 79.55 -3.74
C ALA A 413 11.71 80.60 -3.06
N GLU A 414 12.69 80.26 -2.22
CA GLU A 414 13.62 81.09 -1.56
C GLU A 414 14.51 81.87 -2.58
N LYS A 415 15.05 81.19 -3.58
CA LYS A 415 15.82 81.81 -4.68
C LYS A 415 14.97 82.78 -5.47
N PHE A 416 13.71 82.43 -5.74
CA PHE A 416 12.80 83.35 -6.41
C PHE A 416 12.51 84.60 -5.56
N ARG A 417 12.32 84.46 -4.25
CA ARG A 417 12.10 85.57 -3.32
C ARG A 417 13.31 86.51 -3.32
N VAL A 418 14.51 85.98 -3.14
CA VAL A 418 15.75 86.72 -3.15
C VAL A 418 15.97 87.44 -4.50
N SER A 419 15.67 86.81 -5.63
CA SER A 419 15.80 87.41 -6.95
C SER A 419 14.76 88.51 -7.18
N SER A 420 13.51 88.35 -6.73
CA SER A 420 12.48 89.43 -6.83
C SER A 420 12.79 90.65 -5.95
N GLU A 421 13.29 90.43 -4.71
CA GLU A 421 13.76 91.47 -3.84
C GLU A 421 14.93 92.29 -4.45
N ARG A 422 15.87 91.56 -5.10
CA ARG A 422 16.97 92.22 -5.85
C ARG A 422 16.43 93.03 -7.03
N PHE A 423 15.48 92.53 -7.76
CA PHE A 423 14.88 93.23 -8.89
C PHE A 423 14.07 94.44 -8.44
N GLU A 424 13.34 94.32 -7.35
CA GLU A 424 12.61 95.45 -6.75
C GLU A 424 13.55 96.54 -6.24
N ASN A 425 14.64 96.16 -5.57
CA ASN A 425 15.68 97.10 -5.13
C ASN A 425 16.39 97.73 -6.31
N MET A 426 16.65 97.00 -7.38
CA MET A 426 17.25 97.54 -8.61
C MET A 426 16.31 98.54 -9.30
N SER A 427 15.01 98.20 -9.37
CA SER A 427 14.00 99.08 -9.94
C SER A 427 13.79 100.38 -9.12
N LYS A 428 13.85 100.30 -7.78
CA LYS A 428 13.85 101.47 -6.87
C LYS A 428 15.08 102.34 -7.09
N PHE A 429 16.27 101.74 -7.21
CA PHE A 429 17.49 102.42 -7.51
C PHE A 429 17.45 103.08 -8.87
N MET A 430 16.99 102.44 -9.92
CA MET A 430 16.79 103.02 -11.24
C MET A 430 15.81 104.22 -11.23
N ARG A 431 14.73 104.15 -10.47
CA ARG A 431 13.76 105.20 -10.31
C ARG A 431 14.33 106.41 -9.61
N VAL A 432 15.19 106.22 -8.59
CA VAL A 432 15.91 107.31 -7.92
C VAL A 432 16.93 107.99 -8.85
N VAL A 433 17.67 107.18 -9.61
CA VAL A 433 18.65 107.69 -10.59
C VAL A 433 17.98 108.53 -11.72
N THR A 434 16.82 108.02 -12.23
CA THR A 434 16.06 108.70 -13.27
C THR A 434 15.42 110.00 -12.79
N ASN A 435 14.97 110.06 -11.51
CA ASN A 435 14.44 111.33 -10.93
C ASN A 435 15.51 112.38 -10.52
N SER A 436 16.78 111.95 -10.44
CA SER A 436 17.88 112.85 -10.06
C SER A 436 18.63 113.49 -11.26
N GLN A 437 18.19 113.22 -12.47
CA GLN A 437 18.75 113.97 -13.61
C GLN A 437 18.05 115.28 -13.72
N PRO A 438 18.80 116.43 -13.57
CA PRO A 438 18.23 117.77 -13.76
C PRO A 438 17.94 117.98 -15.26
N LEU A 439 16.71 118.34 -15.57
CA LEU A 439 16.34 118.91 -16.84
C LEU A 439 17.26 120.14 -17.15
N SER A 440 18.28 119.90 -17.96
CA SER A 440 19.01 121.06 -18.55
C SER A 440 18.38 121.31 -19.93
N ILE A 441 17.83 122.45 -20.02
CA ILE A 441 17.25 123.07 -21.18
C ILE A 441 18.29 123.23 -22.30
#